data_02812b3d139f50755501fc8efc65100f
#
_entry.id   02812b3d139f50755501fc8efc65100f
#
_cell.length_a   1.000
_cell.length_b   1.000
_cell.length_c   1.000
_cell.angle_alpha   90.00
_cell.angle_beta   90.00
_cell.angle_gamma   90.00
#
_symmetry.space_group_name_H-M   'P 1'
#
loop_
_entity.id
_entity.type
_entity.pdbx_description
1 polymer ?
#
loop_
_entity_poly.entity_id
_entity_poly.type
_entity_poly.pdbx_seq_one_letter_code
_entity_poly.pdbx_strand_id
1 'polypeptide(L)'
;MITPMLADGSVDYEGFKKNVLFQLEHGIDGLLPLGTSGETPTLTEDEEEKLLNIVIPTVKDYNKRTGRDVKIMIGAGSNCTRDAVRYVERAKQMGGDFALVVTPYYNKPSDEGIYRHFEAVSKIGIPIVVYNIQGRTAKNISTSLLERIADLPNIIGVKEASGNINQMMEVIEKVVSKHPDFSVMSGDDGLTLPLMAAGGQGIISVVTNLIPDLMTELTHDCLEGKFAEARKIHYRLQPFFRAAFIDGNPSCIKYAMNVKGLPAGSVRLPLVEPKPEAKSIIEEAIKSCGL
;
A
#
# COMPACT_ATOMS: atom_id res chain seq x y z
N MET A 1 4.90 -0.57 3.42
CA MET A 1 5.82 -0.95 4.53
C MET A 1 5.52 -0.10 5.75
N ILE A 2 5.67 -0.64 6.96
CA ILE A 2 5.67 0.15 8.20
C ILE A 2 7.02 0.87 8.36
N THR A 3 7.04 1.95 9.15
CA THR A 3 8.27 2.58 9.64
C THR A 3 8.45 2.20 11.12
N PRO A 4 9.46 1.38 11.46
CA PRO A 4 9.67 1.00 12.86
C PRO A 4 10.23 2.18 13.65
N MET A 5 9.81 2.29 14.93
CA MET A 5 10.22 3.35 15.84
C MET A 5 10.92 2.76 17.08
N LEU A 6 11.93 3.45 17.56
CA LEU A 6 12.57 3.15 18.84
C LEU A 6 11.67 3.63 20.02
N ALA A 7 12.06 3.27 21.25
CA ALA A 7 11.28 3.61 22.44
C ALA A 7 11.17 5.13 22.69
N ASP A 8 12.12 5.92 22.20
CA ASP A 8 12.11 7.38 22.27
C ASP A 8 11.32 8.04 21.13
N GLY A 9 10.71 7.25 20.24
CA GLY A 9 9.96 7.72 19.08
C GLY A 9 10.82 8.09 17.87
N SER A 10 12.13 7.92 17.90
CA SER A 10 12.98 8.07 16.72
C SER A 10 12.82 6.88 15.77
N VAL A 11 13.16 7.09 14.48
CA VAL A 11 13.06 6.02 13.47
C VAL A 11 14.14 4.96 13.70
N ASP A 12 13.75 3.69 13.76
CA ASP A 12 14.66 2.55 13.78
C ASP A 12 15.08 2.18 12.33
N TYR A 13 16.11 2.84 11.84
CA TYR A 13 16.62 2.61 10.48
C TYR A 13 17.17 1.19 10.26
N GLU A 14 17.79 0.59 11.30
CA GLU A 14 18.28 -0.78 11.22
C GLU A 14 17.13 -1.78 11.19
N GLY A 15 16.11 -1.57 12.01
CA GLY A 15 14.86 -2.34 11.97
C GLY A 15 14.15 -2.20 10.63
N PHE A 16 14.12 -1.00 10.05
CA PHE A 16 13.54 -0.79 8.72
C PHE A 16 14.28 -1.59 7.65
N LYS A 17 15.62 -1.58 7.66
CA LYS A 17 16.42 -2.37 6.73
C LYS A 17 16.16 -3.88 6.87
N LYS A 18 16.04 -4.38 8.12
CA LYS A 18 15.66 -5.78 8.38
C LYS A 18 14.28 -6.10 7.78
N ASN A 19 13.30 -5.21 7.93
CA ASN A 19 11.98 -5.38 7.35
C ASN A 19 12.02 -5.37 5.81
N VAL A 20 12.86 -4.53 5.18
CA VAL A 20 13.07 -4.56 3.73
C VAL A 20 13.59 -5.92 3.29
N LEU A 21 14.64 -6.43 3.93
CA LEU A 21 15.21 -7.74 3.61
C LEU A 21 14.21 -8.88 3.85
N PHE A 22 13.47 -8.84 4.97
CA PHE A 22 12.43 -9.80 5.27
C PHE A 22 11.38 -9.90 4.14
N GLN A 23 10.90 -8.77 3.63
CA GLN A 23 9.95 -8.74 2.51
C GLN A 23 10.57 -9.36 1.24
N LEU A 24 11.79 -8.98 0.91
CA LEU A 24 12.49 -9.45 -0.28
C LEU A 24 12.72 -10.96 -0.26
N GLU A 25 13.15 -11.50 0.89
CA GLU A 25 13.43 -12.93 1.08
C GLU A 25 12.17 -13.80 1.06
N HIS A 26 11.00 -13.21 1.37
CA HIS A 26 9.70 -13.88 1.35
C HIS A 26 8.89 -13.65 0.06
N GLY A 27 9.56 -13.23 -1.01
CA GLY A 27 9.01 -13.32 -2.36
C GLY A 27 8.17 -12.14 -2.84
N ILE A 28 8.09 -11.02 -2.10
CA ILE A 28 7.30 -9.86 -2.49
C ILE A 28 7.65 -9.34 -3.90
N ASP A 29 6.67 -8.87 -4.67
CA ASP A 29 6.87 -8.33 -6.01
C ASP A 29 7.20 -6.83 -6.01
N GLY A 30 6.83 -6.12 -4.96
CA GLY A 30 7.13 -4.71 -4.82
C GLY A 30 7.03 -4.20 -3.39
N LEU A 31 7.74 -3.12 -3.11
CA LEU A 31 7.74 -2.45 -1.82
C LEU A 31 7.15 -1.04 -1.94
N LEU A 32 6.32 -0.67 -0.96
CA LEU A 32 5.74 0.66 -0.85
C LEU A 32 6.21 1.34 0.46
N PRO A 33 7.34 2.03 0.49
CA PRO A 33 7.68 2.96 1.57
C PRO A 33 6.83 4.24 1.50
N LEU A 34 6.78 4.98 2.60
CA LEU A 34 6.10 6.28 2.72
C LEU A 34 4.60 6.23 2.37
N GLY A 35 3.94 5.09 2.66
CA GLY A 35 2.49 4.98 2.61
C GLY A 35 1.84 5.24 3.97
N THR A 36 0.54 4.98 4.08
CA THR A 36 -0.23 5.12 5.31
C THR A 36 0.38 4.31 6.47
N SER A 37 0.74 3.05 6.21
CA SER A 37 1.34 2.18 7.22
C SER A 37 2.76 2.63 7.61
N GLY A 38 3.42 3.42 6.78
CA GLY A 38 4.71 4.03 7.06
C GLY A 38 4.66 5.27 7.94
N GLU A 39 3.47 5.68 8.41
CA GLU A 39 3.27 6.87 9.27
C GLU A 39 3.81 8.17 8.64
N THR A 40 3.79 8.28 7.31
CA THR A 40 4.35 9.43 6.56
C THR A 40 3.98 10.80 7.13
N PRO A 41 2.71 11.06 7.57
CA PRO A 41 2.36 12.37 8.12
C PRO A 41 3.12 12.78 9.39
N THR A 42 3.78 11.84 10.08
CA THR A 42 4.54 12.10 11.31
C THR A 42 6.06 12.02 11.11
N LEU A 43 6.50 11.77 9.88
CA LEU A 43 7.91 11.79 9.51
C LEU A 43 8.34 13.19 9.06
N THR A 44 9.58 13.55 9.35
CA THR A 44 10.24 14.69 8.73
C THR A 44 10.75 14.33 7.34
N GLU A 45 10.98 15.32 6.48
CA GLU A 45 11.54 15.08 5.14
C GLU A 45 12.91 14.39 5.20
N ASP A 46 13.74 14.71 6.18
CA ASP A 46 15.04 14.06 6.41
C ASP A 46 14.89 12.58 6.80
N GLU A 47 13.87 12.24 7.59
CA GLU A 47 13.57 10.85 7.95
C GLU A 47 13.07 10.06 6.73
N GLU A 48 12.19 10.66 5.93
CA GLU A 48 11.70 10.07 4.69
C GLU A 48 12.86 9.81 3.70
N GLU A 49 13.76 10.78 3.53
CA GLU A 49 14.94 10.64 2.65
C GLU A 49 15.87 9.52 3.12
N LYS A 50 16.12 9.42 4.43
CA LYS A 50 16.93 8.32 4.99
C LYS A 50 16.29 6.96 4.76
N LEU A 51 14.95 6.83 4.91
CA LEU A 51 14.24 5.59 4.61
C LEU A 51 14.35 5.21 3.13
N LEU A 52 14.21 6.18 2.22
CA LEU A 52 14.38 5.96 0.78
C LEU A 52 15.82 5.56 0.43
N ASN A 53 16.81 6.18 1.07
CA ASN A 53 18.23 5.85 0.91
C ASN A 53 18.61 4.46 1.45
N ILE A 54 17.74 3.83 2.25
CA ILE A 54 17.88 2.43 2.68
C ILE A 54 17.18 1.50 1.69
N VAL A 55 15.90 1.73 1.41
CA VAL A 55 15.09 0.76 0.64
C VAL A 55 15.55 0.67 -0.81
N ILE A 56 15.82 1.79 -1.47
CA ILE A 56 16.13 1.82 -2.89
C ILE A 56 17.41 1.05 -3.23
N PRO A 57 18.58 1.33 -2.62
CA PRO A 57 19.80 0.56 -2.90
C PRO A 57 19.68 -0.90 -2.46
N THR A 58 18.96 -1.20 -1.35
CA THR A 58 18.76 -2.57 -0.89
C THR A 58 17.99 -3.41 -1.91
N VAL A 59 16.92 -2.88 -2.48
CA VAL A 59 16.13 -3.56 -3.52
C VAL A 59 16.94 -3.71 -4.80
N LYS A 60 17.64 -2.67 -5.25
CA LYS A 60 18.48 -2.72 -6.45
C LYS A 60 19.61 -3.75 -6.34
N ASP A 61 20.26 -3.83 -5.18
CA ASP A 61 21.29 -4.84 -4.92
C ASP A 61 20.70 -6.26 -4.89
N TYR A 62 19.56 -6.42 -4.22
CA TYR A 62 18.84 -7.69 -4.19
C TYR A 62 18.46 -8.16 -5.61
N ASN A 63 17.87 -7.29 -6.43
CA ASN A 63 17.50 -7.58 -7.81
C ASN A 63 18.71 -7.98 -8.64
N LYS A 64 19.81 -7.23 -8.54
CA LYS A 64 21.08 -7.54 -9.24
C LYS A 64 21.64 -8.91 -8.85
N ARG A 65 21.57 -9.27 -7.57
CA ARG A 65 22.12 -10.52 -7.03
C ARG A 65 21.28 -11.73 -7.33
N THR A 66 19.96 -11.58 -7.36
CA THR A 66 19.00 -12.71 -7.49
C THR A 66 18.40 -12.85 -8.89
N GLY A 67 18.54 -11.84 -9.75
CA GLY A 67 17.87 -11.77 -11.05
C GLY A 67 16.38 -11.46 -10.96
N ARG A 68 15.85 -11.14 -9.78
CA ARG A 68 14.47 -10.67 -9.60
C ARG A 68 14.30 -9.23 -10.07
N ASP A 69 13.05 -8.81 -10.25
CA ASP A 69 12.67 -7.44 -10.65
C ASP A 69 11.64 -6.86 -9.66
N VAL A 70 12.01 -6.85 -8.36
CA VAL A 70 11.18 -6.27 -7.32
C VAL A 70 11.09 -4.77 -7.51
N LYS A 71 9.86 -4.23 -7.56
CA LYS A 71 9.59 -2.83 -7.84
C LYS A 71 9.49 -1.98 -6.57
N ILE A 72 9.75 -0.69 -6.72
CA ILE A 72 9.65 0.30 -5.64
C ILE A 72 8.60 1.34 -6.01
N MET A 73 7.48 1.32 -5.28
CA MET A 73 6.44 2.34 -5.37
C MET A 73 6.56 3.29 -4.19
N ILE A 74 6.77 4.58 -4.43
CA ILE A 74 6.96 5.55 -3.34
C ILE A 74 5.65 6.28 -3.06
N GLY A 75 5.21 6.33 -1.79
CA GLY A 75 4.11 7.18 -1.37
C GLY A 75 4.46 8.67 -1.57
N ALA A 76 3.68 9.37 -2.39
CA ALA A 76 3.96 10.75 -2.83
C ALA A 76 2.72 11.66 -2.83
N GLY A 77 1.65 11.25 -2.16
CA GLY A 77 0.40 12.01 -2.11
C GLY A 77 0.39 13.11 -1.04
N SER A 78 -0.34 14.18 -1.32
CA SER A 78 -0.63 15.28 -0.41
C SER A 78 -2.02 15.85 -0.72
N ASN A 79 -2.63 16.53 0.25
CA ASN A 79 -3.85 17.32 0.02
C ASN A 79 -3.55 18.72 -0.56
N CYS A 80 -2.27 19.05 -0.77
CA CYS A 80 -1.79 20.22 -1.49
C CYS A 80 -1.15 19.78 -2.81
N THR A 81 -1.67 20.24 -3.94
CA THR A 81 -1.17 19.85 -5.28
C THR A 81 0.30 20.19 -5.47
N ARG A 82 0.75 21.38 -5.02
CA ARG A 82 2.16 21.77 -5.09
C ARG A 82 3.07 20.78 -4.35
N ASP A 83 2.66 20.35 -3.16
CA ASP A 83 3.46 19.42 -2.37
C ASP A 83 3.41 18.01 -2.96
N ALA A 84 2.27 17.57 -3.50
CA ALA A 84 2.18 16.30 -4.23
C ALA A 84 3.10 16.29 -5.46
N VAL A 85 3.15 17.39 -6.24
CA VAL A 85 4.11 17.53 -7.35
C VAL A 85 5.54 17.37 -6.86
N ARG A 86 5.93 18.08 -5.80
CA ARG A 86 7.27 18.01 -5.20
C ARG A 86 7.62 16.59 -4.72
N TYR A 87 6.68 15.90 -4.10
CA TYR A 87 6.89 14.52 -3.64
C TYR A 87 7.02 13.53 -4.79
N VAL A 88 6.25 13.71 -5.85
CA VAL A 88 6.35 12.88 -7.07
C VAL A 88 7.68 13.14 -7.79
N GLU A 89 8.12 14.40 -7.88
CA GLU A 89 9.45 14.77 -8.40
C GLU A 89 10.56 14.10 -7.59
N ARG A 90 10.48 14.15 -6.25
CA ARG A 90 11.42 13.47 -5.35
C ARG A 90 11.43 11.96 -5.57
N ALA A 91 10.25 11.33 -5.69
CA ALA A 91 10.14 9.90 -5.95
C ALA A 91 10.85 9.50 -7.24
N LYS A 92 10.70 10.30 -8.32
CA LYS A 92 11.41 10.11 -9.58
C LYS A 92 12.91 10.29 -9.44
N GLN A 93 13.37 11.36 -8.80
CA GLN A 93 14.80 11.69 -8.61
C GLN A 93 15.52 10.64 -7.77
N MET A 94 14.87 10.10 -6.75
CA MET A 94 15.42 9.04 -5.89
C MET A 94 15.48 7.68 -6.63
N GLY A 95 14.77 7.52 -7.75
CA GLY A 95 14.79 6.32 -8.57
C GLY A 95 13.78 5.27 -8.14
N GLY A 96 12.61 5.71 -7.67
CA GLY A 96 11.41 4.89 -7.57
C GLY A 96 10.90 4.48 -8.95
N ASP A 97 10.30 3.31 -9.05
CA ASP A 97 9.67 2.83 -10.29
C ASP A 97 8.29 3.46 -10.51
N PHE A 98 7.57 3.69 -9.42
CA PHE A 98 6.20 4.23 -9.40
C PHE A 98 6.01 5.23 -8.26
N ALA A 99 5.04 6.13 -8.42
CA ALA A 99 4.54 6.97 -7.35
C ALA A 99 3.09 6.60 -7.00
N LEU A 100 2.77 6.42 -5.71
CA LEU A 100 1.40 6.27 -5.23
C LEU A 100 0.88 7.62 -4.74
N VAL A 101 -0.17 8.12 -5.38
CA VAL A 101 -0.76 9.43 -5.05
C VAL A 101 -2.19 9.26 -4.54
N VAL A 102 -2.40 9.57 -3.26
CA VAL A 102 -3.72 9.51 -2.63
C VAL A 102 -4.59 10.70 -3.07
N THR A 103 -5.89 10.46 -3.21
CA THR A 103 -6.88 11.54 -3.37
C THR A 103 -6.70 12.60 -2.27
N PRO A 104 -6.71 13.90 -2.57
CA PRO A 104 -6.59 14.95 -1.56
C PRO A 104 -7.62 14.76 -0.43
N TYR A 105 -7.13 14.74 0.80
CA TYR A 105 -7.88 14.52 2.03
C TYR A 105 -8.12 15.83 2.78
N TYR A 106 -9.08 15.87 3.70
CA TYR A 106 -9.45 16.99 4.55
C TYR A 106 -10.16 18.13 3.82
N ASN A 107 -9.56 18.74 2.79
CA ASN A 107 -10.10 19.87 2.02
C ASN A 107 -11.19 19.50 1.00
N LYS A 108 -11.44 18.21 0.77
CA LYS A 108 -12.57 17.64 -0.01
C LYS A 108 -12.80 18.37 -1.35
N PRO A 109 -11.84 18.37 -2.28
CA PRO A 109 -11.98 19.06 -3.56
C PRO A 109 -13.16 18.52 -4.38
N SER A 110 -13.66 19.32 -5.32
CA SER A 110 -14.59 18.86 -6.34
C SER A 110 -13.94 17.83 -7.28
N ASP A 111 -14.73 17.12 -8.06
CA ASP A 111 -14.20 16.15 -9.04
C ASP A 111 -13.25 16.82 -10.05
N GLU A 112 -13.56 18.05 -10.47
CA GLU A 112 -12.65 18.83 -11.32
C GLU A 112 -11.36 19.20 -10.59
N GLY A 113 -11.42 19.51 -9.29
CA GLY A 113 -10.22 19.74 -8.46
C GLY A 113 -9.36 18.51 -8.33
N ILE A 114 -9.97 17.33 -8.17
CA ILE A 114 -9.26 16.03 -8.15
C ILE A 114 -8.62 15.76 -9.51
N TYR A 115 -9.34 15.94 -10.60
CA TYR A 115 -8.81 15.79 -11.96
C TYR A 115 -7.56 16.65 -12.19
N ARG A 116 -7.64 17.95 -11.88
CA ARG A 116 -6.50 18.89 -12.04
C ARG A 116 -5.33 18.57 -11.11
N HIS A 117 -5.59 18.02 -9.93
CA HIS A 117 -4.55 17.52 -9.05
C HIS A 117 -3.75 16.40 -9.71
N PHE A 118 -4.45 15.37 -10.25
CA PHE A 118 -3.80 14.27 -10.97
C PHE A 118 -3.19 14.72 -12.30
N GLU A 119 -3.79 15.67 -13.01
CA GLU A 119 -3.20 16.27 -14.19
C GLU A 119 -1.83 16.93 -13.89
N ALA A 120 -1.72 17.64 -12.77
CA ALA A 120 -0.47 18.27 -12.38
C ALA A 120 0.63 17.25 -12.09
N VAL A 121 0.34 16.21 -11.30
CA VAL A 121 1.34 15.19 -10.94
C VAL A 121 1.69 14.27 -12.11
N SER A 122 0.75 14.01 -13.03
CA SER A 122 0.99 13.14 -14.20
C SER A 122 2.05 13.70 -15.16
N LYS A 123 2.26 15.03 -15.16
CA LYS A 123 3.23 15.70 -16.03
C LYS A 123 4.69 15.51 -15.62
N ILE A 124 4.95 14.96 -14.41
CA ILE A 124 6.31 14.74 -13.90
C ILE A 124 7.05 13.64 -14.66
N GLY A 125 6.31 12.68 -15.25
CA GLY A 125 6.90 11.63 -16.10
C GLY A 125 7.52 10.48 -15.30
N ILE A 126 6.93 10.13 -14.18
CA ILE A 126 7.06 8.85 -13.49
C ILE A 126 5.69 8.16 -13.53
N PRO A 127 5.60 6.85 -13.71
CA PRO A 127 4.32 6.15 -13.64
C PRO A 127 3.63 6.34 -12.28
N ILE A 128 2.33 6.68 -12.31
CA ILE A 128 1.53 7.02 -11.13
C ILE A 128 0.40 6.01 -10.96
N VAL A 129 0.27 5.52 -9.75
CA VAL A 129 -0.90 4.78 -9.27
C VAL A 129 -1.77 5.70 -8.44
N VAL A 130 -3.02 5.88 -8.86
CA VAL A 130 -4.03 6.65 -8.12
C VAL A 130 -4.45 5.87 -6.88
N TYR A 131 -4.59 6.54 -5.73
CA TYR A 131 -5.07 5.88 -4.52
C TYR A 131 -6.45 6.40 -4.11
N ASN A 132 -7.47 5.58 -4.32
CA ASN A 132 -8.85 5.85 -3.92
C ASN A 132 -9.15 5.18 -2.58
N ILE A 133 -9.35 5.98 -1.53
CA ILE A 133 -9.66 5.52 -0.18
C ILE A 133 -10.61 6.48 0.53
N GLN A 134 -11.89 6.37 0.26
CA GLN A 134 -12.92 7.25 0.81
C GLN A 134 -12.94 7.29 2.35
N GLY A 135 -12.66 6.17 3.01
CA GLY A 135 -12.64 6.08 4.47
C GLY A 135 -11.61 6.99 5.15
N ARG A 136 -10.55 7.42 4.42
CA ARG A 136 -9.50 8.33 4.92
C ARG A 136 -9.58 9.72 4.32
N THR A 137 -10.08 9.85 3.09
CA THR A 137 -10.10 11.12 2.36
C THR A 137 -11.44 11.84 2.43
N ALA A 138 -12.50 11.12 2.82
CA ALA A 138 -13.90 11.55 2.74
C ALA A 138 -14.35 11.94 1.30
N LYS A 139 -13.59 11.50 0.29
CA LYS A 139 -13.91 11.63 -1.14
C LYS A 139 -13.69 10.30 -1.84
N ASN A 140 -14.68 9.88 -2.62
CA ASN A 140 -14.57 8.75 -3.52
C ASN A 140 -14.28 9.26 -4.94
N ILE A 141 -13.34 8.63 -5.63
CA ILE A 141 -13.17 8.81 -7.07
C ILE A 141 -14.21 7.89 -7.73
N SER A 142 -15.23 8.49 -8.35
CA SER A 142 -16.20 7.71 -9.13
C SER A 142 -15.55 7.06 -10.34
N THR A 143 -16.14 5.99 -10.87
CA THR A 143 -15.62 5.33 -12.07
C THR A 143 -15.50 6.32 -13.23
N SER A 144 -16.49 7.20 -13.43
CA SER A 144 -16.46 8.22 -14.50
C SER A 144 -15.34 9.26 -14.32
N LEU A 145 -15.01 9.63 -13.09
CA LEU A 145 -13.86 10.49 -12.82
C LEU A 145 -12.55 9.74 -13.06
N LEU A 146 -12.47 8.47 -12.65
CA LEU A 146 -11.28 7.65 -12.87
C LEU A 146 -11.02 7.39 -14.35
N GLU A 147 -12.06 7.22 -15.19
CA GLU A 147 -11.91 7.14 -16.64
C GLU A 147 -11.20 8.39 -17.19
N ARG A 148 -11.63 9.59 -16.79
CA ARG A 148 -10.98 10.86 -17.20
C ARG A 148 -9.53 10.96 -16.70
N ILE A 149 -9.26 10.48 -15.47
CA ILE A 149 -7.91 10.50 -14.90
C ILE A 149 -7.01 9.49 -15.61
N ALA A 150 -7.53 8.33 -16.01
CA ALA A 150 -6.78 7.33 -16.76
C ALA A 150 -6.33 7.79 -18.16
N ASP A 151 -7.03 8.79 -18.76
CA ASP A 151 -6.61 9.42 -20.01
C ASP A 151 -5.36 10.32 -19.86
N LEU A 152 -4.96 10.67 -18.63
CA LEU A 152 -3.79 11.50 -18.37
C LEU A 152 -2.49 10.73 -18.58
N PRO A 153 -1.42 11.37 -19.04
CA PRO A 153 -0.14 10.70 -19.24
C PRO A 153 0.42 10.17 -17.91
N ASN A 154 1.09 9.02 -17.98
CA ASN A 154 1.74 8.37 -16.85
C ASN A 154 0.79 7.87 -15.74
N ILE A 155 -0.51 7.97 -15.87
CA ILE A 155 -1.45 7.31 -14.97
C ILE A 155 -1.60 5.86 -15.43
N ILE A 156 -1.14 4.91 -14.62
CA ILE A 156 -1.03 3.50 -15.03
C ILE A 156 -1.92 2.55 -14.23
N GLY A 157 -2.61 3.04 -13.22
CA GLY A 157 -3.44 2.17 -12.40
C GLY A 157 -4.07 2.86 -11.20
N VAL A 158 -4.83 2.08 -10.45
CA VAL A 158 -5.47 2.50 -9.21
C VAL A 158 -5.24 1.47 -8.10
N LYS A 159 -4.88 1.96 -6.92
CA LYS A 159 -5.07 1.25 -5.65
C LYS A 159 -6.49 1.56 -5.18
N GLU A 160 -7.37 0.58 -5.31
CA GLU A 160 -8.78 0.74 -4.98
C GLU A 160 -9.07 0.24 -3.56
N ALA A 161 -9.42 1.14 -2.69
CA ALA A 161 -9.72 0.89 -1.27
C ALA A 161 -11.02 1.57 -0.81
N SER A 162 -12.00 1.69 -1.71
CA SER A 162 -13.36 2.16 -1.37
C SER A 162 -14.12 1.15 -0.51
N GLY A 163 -13.71 -0.12 -0.50
CA GLY A 163 -14.45 -1.23 0.12
C GLY A 163 -15.66 -1.68 -0.73
N ASN A 164 -15.84 -1.16 -1.93
CA ASN A 164 -16.98 -1.44 -2.80
C ASN A 164 -16.56 -2.31 -3.99
N ILE A 165 -16.78 -3.63 -3.88
CA ILE A 165 -16.45 -4.58 -4.96
C ILE A 165 -17.20 -4.28 -6.27
N ASN A 166 -18.41 -3.75 -6.21
CA ASN A 166 -19.15 -3.39 -7.41
C ASN A 166 -18.46 -2.24 -8.16
N GLN A 167 -17.96 -1.23 -7.44
CA GLN A 167 -17.16 -0.16 -8.05
C GLN A 167 -15.87 -0.69 -8.63
N MET A 168 -15.18 -1.62 -7.93
CA MET A 168 -13.97 -2.27 -8.45
C MET A 168 -14.23 -2.99 -9.78
N MET A 169 -15.34 -3.74 -9.88
CA MET A 169 -15.74 -4.40 -11.12
C MET A 169 -16.11 -3.39 -12.21
N GLU A 170 -16.81 -2.31 -11.86
CA GLU A 170 -17.13 -1.23 -12.81
C GLU A 170 -15.88 -0.54 -13.36
N VAL A 171 -14.84 -0.35 -12.53
CA VAL A 171 -13.53 0.17 -12.98
C VAL A 171 -12.88 -0.79 -13.97
N ILE A 172 -12.90 -2.08 -13.71
CA ILE A 172 -12.37 -3.08 -14.66
C ILE A 172 -13.18 -3.03 -15.97
N GLU A 173 -14.50 -3.04 -15.90
CA GLU A 173 -15.37 -2.98 -17.08
C GLU A 173 -15.12 -1.73 -17.93
N LYS A 174 -15.05 -0.55 -17.32
CA LYS A 174 -15.08 0.74 -18.05
C LYS A 174 -13.71 1.34 -18.29
N VAL A 175 -12.77 1.21 -17.34
CA VAL A 175 -11.44 1.82 -17.46
C VAL A 175 -10.49 0.84 -18.15
N VAL A 176 -10.37 -0.41 -17.67
CA VAL A 176 -9.43 -1.38 -18.26
C VAL A 176 -9.81 -1.73 -19.70
N SER A 177 -11.11 -1.76 -20.05
CA SER A 177 -11.53 -1.99 -21.44
C SER A 177 -11.01 -0.93 -22.43
N LYS A 178 -10.81 0.32 -21.98
CA LYS A 178 -10.26 1.41 -22.78
C LYS A 178 -8.73 1.54 -22.66
N HIS A 179 -8.20 1.16 -21.52
CA HIS A 179 -6.79 1.20 -21.16
C HIS A 179 -6.33 -0.20 -20.71
N PRO A 180 -6.05 -1.14 -21.63
CA PRO A 180 -5.75 -2.55 -21.27
C PRO A 180 -4.56 -2.73 -20.33
N ASP A 181 -3.62 -1.78 -20.32
CA ASP A 181 -2.45 -1.79 -19.44
C ASP A 181 -2.71 -1.10 -18.08
N PHE A 182 -3.93 -0.61 -17.83
CA PHE A 182 -4.29 0.04 -16.58
C PHE A 182 -4.50 -0.99 -15.47
N SER A 183 -3.67 -0.93 -14.43
CA SER A 183 -3.73 -1.86 -13.29
C SER A 183 -4.78 -1.48 -12.27
N VAL A 184 -5.59 -2.45 -11.85
CA VAL A 184 -6.51 -2.32 -10.71
C VAL A 184 -6.04 -3.22 -9.58
N MET A 185 -5.49 -2.62 -8.52
CA MET A 185 -4.97 -3.33 -7.36
C MET A 185 -5.85 -3.09 -6.14
N SER A 186 -6.10 -4.12 -5.35
CA SER A 186 -6.79 -3.96 -4.08
C SER A 186 -5.97 -3.11 -3.10
N GLY A 187 -6.63 -2.25 -2.35
CA GLY A 187 -6.07 -1.59 -1.18
C GLY A 187 -6.61 -2.18 0.13
N ASP A 188 -7.40 -3.24 0.05
CA ASP A 188 -8.04 -3.95 1.16
C ASP A 188 -7.69 -5.44 1.08
N ASP A 189 -7.00 -5.95 2.12
CA ASP A 189 -6.55 -7.34 2.19
C ASP A 189 -7.71 -8.34 2.06
N GLY A 190 -8.85 -8.03 2.65
CA GLY A 190 -10.06 -8.86 2.59
C GLY A 190 -10.74 -8.90 1.21
N LEU A 191 -10.47 -7.93 0.35
CA LEU A 191 -11.03 -7.85 -1.01
C LEU A 191 -10.06 -8.31 -2.11
N THR A 192 -8.87 -8.80 -1.75
CA THR A 192 -7.88 -9.29 -2.73
C THR A 192 -8.44 -10.38 -3.63
N LEU A 193 -8.90 -11.48 -3.06
CA LEU A 193 -9.43 -12.61 -3.83
C LEU A 193 -10.62 -12.23 -4.73
N PRO A 194 -11.68 -11.57 -4.23
CA PRO A 194 -12.82 -11.21 -5.09
C PRO A 194 -12.44 -10.22 -6.19
N LEU A 195 -11.56 -9.25 -5.92
CA LEU A 195 -11.10 -8.34 -6.96
C LEU A 195 -10.27 -9.07 -8.03
N MET A 196 -9.35 -9.93 -7.64
CA MET A 196 -8.52 -10.67 -8.60
C MET A 196 -9.36 -11.67 -9.41
N ALA A 197 -10.39 -12.27 -8.81
CA ALA A 197 -11.35 -13.10 -9.55
C ALA A 197 -12.16 -12.30 -10.58
N ALA A 198 -12.34 -10.98 -10.37
CA ALA A 198 -12.99 -10.09 -11.32
C ALA A 198 -12.02 -9.49 -12.38
N GLY A 199 -10.72 -9.78 -12.32
CA GLY A 199 -9.72 -9.29 -13.27
C GLY A 199 -8.74 -8.25 -12.70
N GLY A 200 -8.73 -8.01 -11.40
CA GLY A 200 -7.68 -7.23 -10.74
C GLY A 200 -6.32 -7.94 -10.79
N GLN A 201 -5.23 -7.16 -10.67
CA GLN A 201 -3.88 -7.66 -10.87
C GLN A 201 -3.07 -7.88 -9.57
N GLY A 202 -3.66 -7.63 -8.41
CA GLY A 202 -2.95 -7.83 -7.14
C GLY A 202 -3.46 -6.95 -6.01
N ILE A 203 -2.57 -6.74 -5.04
CA ILE A 203 -2.86 -5.95 -3.84
C ILE A 203 -1.68 -5.09 -3.44
N ILE A 204 -1.97 -3.92 -2.87
CA ILE A 204 -1.04 -3.14 -2.06
C ILE A 204 -1.46 -3.30 -0.60
N SER A 205 -0.92 -4.31 0.03
CA SER A 205 -1.36 -4.92 1.29
C SER A 205 -0.84 -4.20 2.54
N VAL A 206 -1.54 -4.37 3.65
CA VAL A 206 -1.07 -4.04 4.99
C VAL A 206 -0.48 -5.29 5.67
N VAL A 207 -1.14 -6.42 5.56
CA VAL A 207 -0.73 -7.64 6.30
C VAL A 207 0.56 -8.28 5.76
N THR A 208 0.99 -7.95 4.53
CA THR A 208 2.31 -8.35 4.02
C THR A 208 3.48 -7.89 4.89
N ASN A 209 3.30 -6.87 5.73
CA ASN A 209 4.33 -6.50 6.70
C ASN A 209 4.68 -7.64 7.67
N LEU A 210 3.72 -8.56 7.91
CA LEU A 210 3.90 -9.73 8.78
C LEU A 210 3.97 -11.06 8.01
N ILE A 211 3.17 -11.21 6.94
CA ILE A 211 2.97 -12.47 6.22
C ILE A 211 3.16 -12.30 4.70
N PRO A 212 4.33 -11.82 4.25
CA PRO A 212 4.55 -11.55 2.83
C PRO A 212 4.42 -12.81 1.96
N ASP A 213 4.93 -13.95 2.41
CA ASP A 213 4.89 -15.24 1.73
C ASP A 213 3.45 -15.71 1.42
N LEU A 214 2.58 -15.71 2.43
CA LEU A 214 1.19 -16.14 2.26
C LEU A 214 0.39 -15.20 1.35
N MET A 215 0.65 -13.91 1.40
CA MET A 215 -0.02 -12.95 0.51
C MET A 215 0.51 -13.02 -0.92
N THR A 216 1.81 -13.28 -1.08
CA THR A 216 2.42 -13.54 -2.40
C THR A 216 1.85 -14.82 -3.01
N GLU A 217 1.78 -15.91 -2.24
CA GLU A 217 1.17 -17.17 -2.69
C GLU A 217 -0.29 -16.96 -3.10
N LEU A 218 -1.10 -16.28 -2.27
CA LEU A 218 -2.50 -15.98 -2.58
C LEU A 218 -2.65 -15.22 -3.90
N THR A 219 -1.83 -14.18 -4.11
CA THR A 219 -1.93 -13.36 -5.33
C THR A 219 -1.41 -14.08 -6.56
N HIS A 220 -0.30 -14.82 -6.45
CA HIS A 220 0.24 -15.61 -7.56
C HIS A 220 -0.70 -16.74 -7.96
N ASP A 221 -1.29 -17.43 -7.00
CA ASP A 221 -2.34 -18.44 -7.29
C ASP A 221 -3.52 -17.84 -8.06
N CYS A 222 -3.96 -16.62 -7.68
CA CYS A 222 -5.00 -15.92 -8.44
C CYS A 222 -4.56 -15.59 -9.87
N LEU A 223 -3.33 -15.09 -10.06
CA LEU A 223 -2.79 -14.75 -11.39
C LEU A 223 -2.65 -15.98 -12.29
N GLU A 224 -2.36 -17.14 -11.70
CA GLU A 224 -2.26 -18.42 -12.40
C GLU A 224 -3.63 -19.11 -12.59
N GLY A 225 -4.73 -18.51 -12.16
CA GLY A 225 -6.08 -19.06 -12.24
C GLY A 225 -6.39 -20.15 -11.21
N LYS A 226 -5.52 -20.35 -10.22
CA LYS A 226 -5.65 -21.34 -9.12
C LYS A 226 -6.53 -20.81 -7.99
N PHE A 227 -7.74 -20.37 -8.32
CA PHE A 227 -8.64 -19.75 -7.33
C PHE A 227 -9.08 -20.69 -6.21
N ALA A 228 -9.01 -22.01 -6.39
CA ALA A 228 -9.36 -22.95 -5.32
C ALA A 228 -8.29 -22.95 -4.22
N GLU A 229 -7.04 -22.83 -4.56
CA GLU A 229 -5.88 -22.73 -3.68
C GLU A 229 -5.86 -21.37 -2.98
N ALA A 230 -5.93 -20.30 -3.75
CA ALA A 230 -6.01 -18.92 -3.25
C ALA A 230 -7.15 -18.75 -2.22
N ARG A 231 -8.30 -19.41 -2.44
CA ARG A 231 -9.46 -19.38 -1.54
C ARG A 231 -9.15 -20.00 -0.18
N LYS A 232 -8.35 -21.06 -0.11
CA LYS A 232 -7.95 -21.68 1.17
C LYS A 232 -7.12 -20.71 1.99
N ILE A 233 -6.14 -20.06 1.37
CA ILE A 233 -5.31 -19.05 2.03
C ILE A 233 -6.17 -17.86 2.46
N HIS A 234 -7.00 -17.34 1.58
CA HIS A 234 -7.87 -16.21 1.84
C HIS A 234 -8.76 -16.41 3.08
N TYR A 235 -9.49 -17.53 3.14
CA TYR A 235 -10.37 -17.79 4.29
C TYR A 235 -9.61 -18.14 5.58
N ARG A 236 -8.45 -18.78 5.46
CA ARG A 236 -7.54 -18.97 6.60
C ARG A 236 -7.11 -17.64 7.21
N LEU A 237 -6.84 -16.63 6.38
CA LEU A 237 -6.31 -15.33 6.81
C LEU A 237 -7.40 -14.30 7.16
N GLN A 238 -8.67 -14.55 6.87
CA GLN A 238 -9.78 -13.61 7.12
C GLN A 238 -9.84 -13.08 8.57
N PRO A 239 -9.61 -13.90 9.63
CA PRO A 239 -9.55 -13.36 10.98
C PRO A 239 -8.46 -12.30 11.14
N PHE A 240 -7.28 -12.52 10.56
CA PHE A 240 -6.16 -11.57 10.63
C PHE A 240 -6.38 -10.33 9.77
N PHE A 241 -6.99 -10.46 8.59
CA PHE A 241 -7.37 -9.29 7.77
C PHE A 241 -8.25 -8.31 8.55
N ARG A 242 -9.24 -8.81 9.29
CA ARG A 242 -10.09 -7.97 10.14
C ARG A 242 -9.34 -7.41 11.35
N ALA A 243 -8.53 -8.23 12.00
CA ALA A 243 -7.78 -7.83 13.19
C ALA A 243 -6.75 -6.72 12.92
N ALA A 244 -6.13 -6.73 11.74
CA ALA A 244 -5.14 -5.73 11.32
C ALA A 244 -5.69 -4.28 11.23
N PHE A 245 -7.00 -4.11 11.26
CA PHE A 245 -7.66 -2.80 11.14
C PHE A 245 -8.62 -2.48 12.30
N ILE A 246 -8.78 -3.38 13.28
CA ILE A 246 -9.83 -3.30 14.30
C ILE A 246 -9.76 -2.04 15.17
N ASP A 247 -8.56 -1.53 15.42
CA ASP A 247 -8.31 -0.27 16.15
C ASP A 247 -7.36 0.65 15.36
N GLY A 248 -7.41 0.52 14.03
CA GLY A 248 -6.68 1.36 13.09
C GLY A 248 -5.34 0.80 12.60
N ASN A 249 -4.98 1.22 11.40
CA ASN A 249 -3.70 0.94 10.76
C ASN A 249 -2.87 2.24 10.73
N PRO A 250 -1.57 2.23 11.16
CA PRO A 250 -0.70 1.08 11.38
C PRO A 250 -0.64 0.49 12.80
N SER A 251 -1.35 1.03 13.79
CA SER A 251 -1.22 0.60 15.19
C SER A 251 -1.38 -0.92 15.35
N CYS A 252 -2.40 -1.51 14.72
CA CYS A 252 -2.68 -2.94 14.83
C CYS A 252 -1.61 -3.80 14.15
N ILE A 253 -1.16 -3.46 12.94
CA ILE A 253 -0.15 -4.26 12.25
C ILE A 253 1.22 -4.16 12.94
N LYS A 254 1.60 -2.99 13.47
CA LYS A 254 2.84 -2.84 14.24
C LYS A 254 2.79 -3.68 15.53
N TYR A 255 1.65 -3.69 16.21
CA TYR A 255 1.46 -4.57 17.37
C TYR A 255 1.62 -6.06 16.99
N ALA A 256 0.98 -6.50 15.92
CA ALA A 256 1.11 -7.88 15.43
C ALA A 256 2.57 -8.26 15.09
N MET A 257 3.30 -7.34 14.45
CA MET A 257 4.73 -7.53 14.15
C MET A 257 5.57 -7.63 15.42
N ASN A 258 5.32 -6.78 16.42
CA ASN A 258 6.00 -6.85 17.72
C ASN A 258 5.75 -8.20 18.42
N VAL A 259 4.51 -8.70 18.42
CA VAL A 259 4.15 -10.04 18.96
C VAL A 259 4.97 -11.14 18.28
N LYS A 260 5.28 -10.99 17.00
CA LYS A 260 6.07 -11.95 16.21
C LYS A 260 7.58 -11.66 16.20
N GLY A 261 8.04 -10.68 16.99
CA GLY A 261 9.46 -10.35 17.12
C GLY A 261 10.06 -9.63 15.90
N LEU A 262 9.22 -9.10 15.01
CA LEU A 262 9.67 -8.29 13.88
C LEU A 262 9.83 -6.81 14.31
N PRO A 263 10.83 -6.08 13.76
CA PRO A 263 11.01 -4.67 14.06
C PRO A 263 9.78 -3.84 13.68
N ALA A 264 9.09 -3.28 14.68
CA ALA A 264 7.95 -2.39 14.47
C ALA A 264 7.94 -1.23 15.49
N GLY A 265 8.16 -1.55 16.77
CA GLY A 265 8.18 -0.56 17.85
C GLY A 265 6.83 0.11 18.08
N SER A 266 6.85 1.32 18.62
CA SER A 266 5.66 2.14 18.87
C SER A 266 5.19 2.90 17.63
N VAL A 267 4.05 3.58 17.75
CA VAL A 267 3.57 4.59 16.79
C VAL A 267 3.82 6.00 17.34
N ARG A 268 3.89 6.99 16.46
CA ARG A 268 3.97 8.41 16.85
C ARG A 268 2.57 9.03 17.00
N LEU A 269 2.41 9.95 17.94
CA LEU A 269 1.19 10.76 18.05
C LEU A 269 0.88 11.46 16.71
N PRO A 270 -0.40 11.57 16.33
CA PRO A 270 -1.60 11.31 17.14
C PRO A 270 -2.02 9.83 17.25
N LEU A 271 -1.28 8.91 16.64
CA LEU A 271 -1.54 7.48 16.78
C LEU A 271 -1.06 6.99 18.13
N VAL A 272 -1.76 5.98 18.66
CA VAL A 272 -1.43 5.31 19.93
C VAL A 272 -1.48 3.79 19.72
N GLU A 273 -0.97 3.05 20.68
CA GLU A 273 -1.10 1.60 20.67
C GLU A 273 -2.56 1.13 20.66
N PRO A 274 -2.86 -0.04 20.10
CA PRO A 274 -4.20 -0.62 20.14
C PRO A 274 -4.68 -0.82 21.59
N LYS A 275 -5.98 -0.69 21.81
CA LYS A 275 -6.62 -0.96 23.09
C LYS A 275 -6.42 -2.43 23.51
N PRO A 276 -6.48 -2.76 24.83
CA PRO A 276 -6.29 -4.14 25.32
C PRO A 276 -7.19 -5.15 24.62
N GLU A 277 -8.45 -4.81 24.36
CA GLU A 277 -9.40 -5.70 23.67
C GLU A 277 -8.96 -5.97 22.23
N ALA A 278 -8.47 -4.95 21.54
CA ALA A 278 -7.95 -5.09 20.17
C ALA A 278 -6.67 -5.94 20.15
N LYS A 279 -5.77 -5.76 21.13
CA LYS A 279 -4.57 -6.59 21.29
C LYS A 279 -4.92 -8.07 21.42
N SER A 280 -5.88 -8.41 22.29
CA SER A 280 -6.36 -9.79 22.47
C SER A 280 -6.93 -10.38 21.17
N ILE A 281 -7.71 -9.59 20.42
CA ILE A 281 -8.27 -10.05 19.13
C ILE A 281 -7.16 -10.28 18.10
N ILE A 282 -6.13 -9.42 18.06
CA ILE A 282 -4.98 -9.59 17.16
C ILE A 282 -4.20 -10.88 17.49
N GLU A 283 -3.92 -11.12 18.77
CA GLU A 283 -3.21 -12.33 19.22
C GLU A 283 -4.00 -13.61 18.90
N GLU A 284 -5.32 -13.59 19.13
CA GLU A 284 -6.18 -14.71 18.77
C GLU A 284 -6.23 -14.94 17.25
N ALA A 285 -6.27 -13.86 16.46
CA ALA A 285 -6.23 -13.96 15.01
C ALA A 285 -4.90 -14.55 14.50
N ILE A 286 -3.77 -14.10 15.05
CA ILE A 286 -2.45 -14.69 14.76
C ILE A 286 -2.47 -16.20 15.04
N LYS A 287 -2.94 -16.60 16.21
CA LYS A 287 -3.00 -18.02 16.63
C LYS A 287 -3.95 -18.84 15.76
N SER A 288 -5.17 -18.35 15.50
CA SER A 288 -6.18 -19.08 14.72
C SER A 288 -5.81 -19.21 13.25
N CYS A 289 -5.08 -18.24 12.70
CA CYS A 289 -4.55 -18.31 11.34
C CYS A 289 -3.26 -19.15 11.22
N GLY A 290 -2.69 -19.62 12.33
CA GLY A 290 -1.43 -20.37 12.36
C GLY A 290 -0.24 -19.55 11.87
N LEU A 291 -0.15 -18.29 12.30
CA LEU A 291 0.90 -17.33 11.95
C LEU A 291 2.00 -17.27 13.01
#